data_8dfa1c689dba9a85c794ec1e45dc0f67
#
_entry.id   8dfa1c689dba9a85c794ec1e45dc0f67
#
_cell.length_a   1.000
_cell.length_b   1.000
_cell.length_c   1.000
_cell.angle_alpha   90.00
_cell.angle_beta   90.00
_cell.angle_gamma   90.00
#
_symmetry.space_group_name_H-M   'P 1'
#
loop_
_entity.id
_entity.type
_entity.pdbx_description
1 polymer ?
#
loop_
_entity_poly.entity_id
_entity_poly.type
_entity_poly.pdbx_seq_one_letter_code
_entity_poly.pdbx_strand_id
1 'polypeptide(L)'
;DLYDNMNKITDRFQSKIMEIRQFNLAKFLNRIPRLIRTVAHDLGKLIKYEIKGADISVDRNVAKALNLSLTHILRNSCDHGIENTEERKSLGKNPSGNITLEVKESKDNIIVKVQDDGKGMDKDLILAKAIKNELVEPIKINHLTDQEIFDFIFHPGFSTAEEVTSVSGRGVGMDVVKNHIDKLHGEIHINSEKGKGTEITITIPVQKTLLVEKFMIGAHKGEYVAFPSKSIIAVENIDKDQVKSIFSNGKYNFKGDDIPISTYSDFLDTSEKESKNAQTPKVILVLEEEGEKLAVVIEEINRQLETVVRPFNKILPKIPGFRGTCYLTDETFAFVISSSELFTKILSTREKDKAA
;
A
#
# COMPACT_ATOMS: atom_id res chain seq x y z
N ASP A 1 -2.05 -26.20 -27.71
CA ASP A 1 -3.36 -26.63 -28.23
C ASP A 1 -4.49 -26.59 -27.19
N LEU A 2 -4.89 -27.71 -26.56
CA LEU A 2 -5.99 -27.74 -25.61
C LEU A 2 -5.62 -26.98 -24.32
N TYR A 3 -4.42 -27.16 -23.84
CA TYR A 3 -3.86 -26.51 -22.65
C TYR A 3 -3.74 -24.98 -22.84
N ASP A 4 -3.27 -24.53 -24.00
CA ASP A 4 -3.20 -23.11 -24.35
C ASP A 4 -4.58 -22.45 -24.46
N ASN A 5 -5.56 -23.19 -24.97
CA ASN A 5 -6.94 -22.71 -25.05
C ASN A 5 -7.58 -22.63 -23.66
N MET A 6 -7.34 -23.59 -22.77
CA MET A 6 -7.79 -23.55 -21.38
C MET A 6 -7.18 -22.37 -20.64
N ASN A 7 -5.88 -22.12 -20.76
CA ASN A 7 -5.22 -20.97 -20.16
C ASN A 7 -5.81 -19.64 -20.65
N LYS A 8 -6.02 -19.49 -21.97
CA LYS A 8 -6.67 -18.30 -22.54
C LYS A 8 -8.10 -18.08 -22.03
N ILE A 9 -8.86 -19.15 -21.84
CA ILE A 9 -10.21 -19.07 -21.30
C ILE A 9 -10.15 -18.65 -19.82
N THR A 10 -9.24 -19.23 -19.04
CA THR A 10 -9.04 -18.91 -17.63
C THR A 10 -8.62 -17.44 -17.46
N ASP A 11 -7.66 -16.95 -18.26
CA ASP A 11 -7.22 -15.55 -18.24
C ASP A 11 -8.37 -14.58 -18.59
N ARG A 12 -9.17 -14.94 -19.60
CA ARG A 12 -10.37 -14.15 -19.95
C ARG A 12 -11.41 -14.16 -18.85
N PHE A 13 -11.62 -15.29 -18.20
CA PHE A 13 -12.57 -15.40 -17.09
C PHE A 13 -12.11 -14.58 -15.89
N GLN A 14 -10.83 -14.67 -15.55
CA GLN A 14 -10.23 -13.84 -14.49
C GLN A 14 -10.34 -12.35 -14.79
N SER A 15 -9.98 -11.92 -16.00
CA SER A 15 -10.12 -10.52 -16.43
C SER A 15 -11.55 -10.03 -16.32
N LYS A 16 -12.53 -10.87 -16.69
CA LYS A 16 -13.96 -10.54 -16.57
C LYS A 16 -14.43 -10.43 -15.13
N ILE A 17 -13.98 -11.31 -14.24
CA ILE A 17 -14.25 -11.22 -12.80
C ILE A 17 -13.67 -9.92 -12.24
N MET A 18 -12.48 -9.53 -12.68
CA MET A 18 -11.83 -8.27 -12.27
C MET A 18 -12.61 -7.05 -12.72
N GLU A 19 -13.06 -7.00 -13.99
CA GLU A 19 -13.92 -5.93 -14.50
C GLU A 19 -15.22 -5.78 -13.66
N ILE A 20 -15.83 -6.89 -13.23
CA ILE A 20 -17.05 -6.89 -12.41
C ILE A 20 -16.79 -6.31 -11.00
N ARG A 21 -15.59 -6.48 -10.46
CA ARG A 21 -15.21 -5.96 -9.13
C ARG A 21 -14.84 -4.48 -9.16
N GLN A 22 -14.48 -3.93 -10.31
CA GLN A 22 -14.15 -2.52 -10.44
C GLN A 22 -15.40 -1.65 -10.36
N PHE A 23 -15.28 -0.57 -9.62
CA PHE A 23 -16.30 0.44 -9.44
C PHE A 23 -15.74 1.82 -9.82
N ASN A 24 -16.36 2.48 -10.78
CA ASN A 24 -15.97 3.83 -11.15
C ASN A 24 -16.44 4.82 -10.08
N LEU A 25 -15.49 5.55 -9.48
CA LEU A 25 -15.75 6.51 -8.42
C LEU A 25 -16.64 7.66 -8.87
N ALA A 26 -16.69 8.01 -10.15
CA ALA A 26 -17.56 9.05 -10.69
C ALA A 26 -19.03 8.80 -10.32
N LYS A 27 -19.47 7.55 -10.28
CA LYS A 27 -20.85 7.18 -9.88
C LYS A 27 -21.23 7.65 -8.47
N PHE A 28 -20.26 7.72 -7.59
CA PHE A 28 -20.41 8.20 -6.23
C PHE A 28 -20.11 9.70 -6.14
N LEU A 29 -18.99 10.15 -6.69
CA LEU A 29 -18.54 11.54 -6.61
C LEU A 29 -19.56 12.53 -7.21
N ASN A 30 -20.29 12.11 -8.24
CA ASN A 30 -21.38 12.89 -8.84
C ASN A 30 -22.59 13.13 -7.88
N ARG A 31 -22.67 12.42 -6.75
CA ARG A 31 -23.71 12.66 -5.72
C ARG A 31 -23.28 13.65 -4.65
N ILE A 32 -21.97 13.88 -4.48
CA ILE A 32 -21.41 14.80 -3.49
C ILE A 32 -21.94 16.23 -3.65
N PRO A 33 -22.08 16.79 -4.85
CA PRO A 33 -22.67 18.12 -5.03
C PRO A 33 -24.06 18.28 -4.41
N ARG A 34 -24.88 17.24 -4.49
CA ARG A 34 -26.22 17.26 -3.87
C ARG A 34 -26.12 17.19 -2.34
N LEU A 35 -25.22 16.36 -1.82
CA LEU A 35 -24.96 16.28 -0.38
C LEU A 35 -24.55 17.63 0.19
N ILE A 36 -23.52 18.27 -0.39
CA ILE A 36 -23.01 19.57 0.08
C ILE A 36 -24.11 20.63 0.02
N ARG A 37 -24.87 20.71 -1.08
CA ARG A 37 -25.97 21.68 -1.21
C ARG A 37 -27.06 21.48 -0.15
N THR A 38 -27.44 20.24 0.11
CA THR A 38 -28.47 19.94 1.13
C THR A 38 -27.98 20.35 2.50
N VAL A 39 -26.78 19.94 2.90
CA VAL A 39 -26.22 20.28 4.21
C VAL A 39 -26.00 21.80 4.35
N ALA A 40 -25.47 22.46 3.33
CA ALA A 40 -25.27 23.91 3.33
C ALA A 40 -26.58 24.67 3.48
N HIS A 41 -27.63 24.24 2.78
CA HIS A 41 -28.98 24.83 2.89
C HIS A 41 -29.56 24.67 4.31
N ASP A 42 -29.48 23.46 4.87
CA ASP A 42 -29.99 23.16 6.20
C ASP A 42 -29.29 23.96 7.31
N LEU A 43 -28.01 24.29 7.10
CA LEU A 43 -27.18 25.09 8.00
C LEU A 43 -27.21 26.60 7.69
N GLY A 44 -27.89 27.04 6.64
CA GLY A 44 -27.94 28.45 6.22
C GLY A 44 -26.58 29.00 5.77
N LYS A 45 -25.67 28.16 5.28
CA LYS A 45 -24.31 28.53 4.87
C LYS A 45 -24.19 28.62 3.35
N LEU A 46 -23.33 29.54 2.87
CA LEU A 46 -22.97 29.62 1.47
C LEU A 46 -21.69 28.82 1.25
N ILE A 47 -21.77 27.74 0.46
CA ILE A 47 -20.63 26.86 0.22
C ILE A 47 -20.47 26.62 -1.29
N LYS A 48 -19.28 26.91 -1.81
CA LYS A 48 -18.81 26.50 -3.15
C LYS A 48 -18.01 25.21 -3.02
N TYR A 49 -18.09 24.37 -4.05
CA TYR A 49 -17.33 23.13 -4.08
C TYR A 49 -16.70 22.90 -5.44
N GLU A 50 -15.56 22.21 -5.43
CA GLU A 50 -14.85 21.77 -6.63
C GLU A 50 -14.48 20.29 -6.46
N ILE A 51 -14.68 19.49 -7.53
CA ILE A 51 -14.31 18.06 -7.54
C ILE A 51 -13.37 17.82 -8.72
N LYS A 52 -12.20 17.22 -8.44
CA LYS A 52 -11.16 16.91 -9.43
C LYS A 52 -10.84 15.42 -9.44
N GLY A 53 -10.57 14.85 -10.62
CA GLY A 53 -10.09 13.46 -10.74
C GLY A 53 -11.16 12.40 -10.50
N ALA A 54 -12.41 12.63 -10.93
CA ALA A 54 -13.53 11.73 -10.65
C ALA A 54 -13.49 10.39 -11.42
N ASP A 55 -12.78 10.30 -12.55
CA ASP A 55 -12.82 9.15 -13.45
C ASP A 55 -11.73 8.11 -13.12
N ILE A 56 -11.82 7.56 -11.90
CA ILE A 56 -10.93 6.54 -11.39
C ILE A 56 -11.75 5.30 -11.03
N SER A 57 -11.29 4.12 -11.43
CA SER A 57 -11.90 2.84 -11.09
C SER A 57 -11.15 2.15 -9.95
N VAL A 58 -11.88 1.71 -8.93
CA VAL A 58 -11.34 1.08 -7.72
C VAL A 58 -12.09 -0.20 -7.39
N ASP A 59 -11.53 -1.05 -6.51
CA ASP A 59 -12.29 -2.19 -5.96
C ASP A 59 -13.57 -1.70 -5.24
N ARG A 60 -14.63 -2.49 -5.33
CA ARG A 60 -15.93 -2.17 -4.73
C ARG A 60 -15.85 -1.91 -3.22
N ASN A 61 -14.98 -2.61 -2.49
CA ASN A 61 -14.80 -2.40 -1.05
C ASN A 61 -14.14 -1.05 -0.77
N VAL A 62 -13.14 -0.67 -1.59
CA VAL A 62 -12.50 0.65 -1.55
C VAL A 62 -13.53 1.74 -1.83
N ALA A 63 -14.33 1.59 -2.90
CA ALA A 63 -15.39 2.53 -3.23
C ALA A 63 -16.40 2.71 -2.10
N LYS A 64 -16.81 1.60 -1.46
CA LYS A 64 -17.76 1.63 -0.32
C LYS A 64 -17.18 2.35 0.90
N ALA A 65 -15.94 2.05 1.26
CA ALA A 65 -15.26 2.69 2.39
C ALA A 65 -15.04 4.18 2.14
N LEU A 66 -14.57 4.55 0.93
CA LEU A 66 -14.42 5.96 0.52
C LEU A 66 -15.75 6.70 0.56
N ASN A 67 -16.82 6.11 0.06
CA ASN A 67 -18.15 6.73 0.09
C ASN A 67 -18.58 7.10 1.51
N LEU A 68 -18.46 6.17 2.45
CA LEU A 68 -18.81 6.40 3.86
C LEU A 68 -17.92 7.47 4.50
N SER A 69 -16.60 7.34 4.32
CA SER A 69 -15.61 8.26 4.89
C SER A 69 -15.76 9.67 4.34
N LEU A 70 -15.85 9.84 3.02
CA LEU A 70 -15.99 11.14 2.39
C LEU A 70 -17.31 11.81 2.71
N THR A 71 -18.42 11.07 2.81
CA THR A 71 -19.70 11.62 3.24
C THR A 71 -19.59 12.24 4.63
N HIS A 72 -18.90 11.58 5.55
CA HIS A 72 -18.70 12.07 6.91
C HIS A 72 -17.77 13.28 6.96
N ILE A 73 -16.61 13.20 6.29
CA ILE A 73 -15.62 14.30 6.23
C ILE A 73 -16.24 15.56 5.63
N LEU A 74 -16.93 15.43 4.49
CA LEU A 74 -17.56 16.57 3.82
C LEU A 74 -18.67 17.19 4.67
N ARG A 75 -19.44 16.37 5.39
CA ARG A 75 -20.43 16.88 6.35
C ARG A 75 -19.75 17.66 7.47
N ASN A 76 -18.66 17.15 8.03
CA ASN A 76 -17.89 17.86 9.06
C ASN A 76 -17.31 19.18 8.53
N SER A 77 -16.80 19.21 7.31
CA SER A 77 -16.33 20.47 6.69
C SER A 77 -17.47 21.47 6.54
N CYS A 78 -18.68 21.04 6.12
CA CYS A 78 -19.85 21.95 6.02
C CYS A 78 -20.34 22.41 7.38
N ASP A 79 -20.48 21.52 8.36
CA ASP A 79 -21.09 21.79 9.66
C ASP A 79 -20.13 22.54 10.59
N HIS A 80 -18.97 21.94 10.82
CA HIS A 80 -18.02 22.42 11.82
C HIS A 80 -16.82 23.16 11.23
N GLY A 81 -16.47 22.90 9.97
CA GLY A 81 -15.34 23.54 9.28
C GLY A 81 -15.66 24.94 8.84
N ILE A 82 -16.60 25.11 7.91
CA ILE A 82 -16.98 26.40 7.33
C ILE A 82 -17.79 27.20 8.33
N GLU A 83 -17.39 28.47 8.56
CA GLU A 83 -18.11 29.45 9.38
C GLU A 83 -19.39 29.91 8.66
N ASN A 84 -20.32 30.50 9.42
CA ASN A 84 -21.49 31.16 8.83
C ASN A 84 -21.10 32.43 8.06
N THR A 85 -21.96 32.89 7.18
CA THR A 85 -21.68 34.00 6.25
C THR A 85 -21.29 35.29 6.96
N GLU A 86 -21.93 35.61 8.10
CA GLU A 86 -21.64 36.83 8.83
C GLU A 86 -20.30 36.75 9.59
N GLU A 87 -20.02 35.59 10.17
CA GLU A 87 -18.73 35.31 10.81
C GLU A 87 -17.57 35.40 9.81
N ARG A 88 -17.74 34.83 8.60
CA ARG A 88 -16.72 34.94 7.54
C ARG A 88 -16.46 36.36 7.14
N LYS A 89 -17.50 37.18 6.98
CA LYS A 89 -17.34 38.62 6.70
C LYS A 89 -16.59 39.34 7.81
N SER A 90 -16.89 39.08 9.08
CA SER A 90 -16.21 39.68 10.22
C SER A 90 -14.72 39.34 10.29
N LEU A 91 -14.37 38.14 9.81
CA LEU A 91 -12.98 37.66 9.70
C LEU A 91 -12.26 38.11 8.41
N GLY A 92 -12.92 38.91 7.56
CA GLY A 92 -12.36 39.35 6.27
C GLY A 92 -12.29 38.24 5.21
N LYS A 93 -12.98 37.11 5.41
CA LYS A 93 -13.04 36.01 4.46
C LYS A 93 -14.14 36.22 3.41
N ASN A 94 -14.05 35.48 2.30
CA ASN A 94 -15.15 35.45 1.32
C ASN A 94 -16.44 34.95 2.02
N PRO A 95 -17.59 35.60 1.81
CA PRO A 95 -18.87 35.17 2.41
C PRO A 95 -19.25 33.71 2.11
N SER A 96 -18.80 33.20 0.98
CA SER A 96 -18.95 31.80 0.60
C SER A 96 -17.70 30.99 0.95
N GLY A 97 -17.84 29.92 1.73
CA GLY A 97 -16.79 28.96 1.99
C GLY A 97 -16.50 28.11 0.78
N ASN A 98 -15.28 27.56 0.69
CA ASN A 98 -14.87 26.67 -0.39
C ASN A 98 -14.52 25.30 0.15
N ILE A 99 -14.99 24.24 -0.55
CA ILE A 99 -14.59 22.86 -0.30
C ILE A 99 -14.06 22.26 -1.60
N THR A 100 -12.84 21.74 -1.58
CA THR A 100 -12.24 21.05 -2.72
C THR A 100 -12.08 19.58 -2.40
N LEU A 101 -12.53 18.72 -3.30
CA LEU A 101 -12.28 17.28 -3.26
C LEU A 101 -11.44 16.91 -4.48
N GLU A 102 -10.25 16.40 -4.25
CA GLU A 102 -9.36 15.92 -5.30
C GLU A 102 -9.10 14.43 -5.13
N VAL A 103 -9.22 13.66 -6.22
CA VAL A 103 -8.86 12.24 -6.26
C VAL A 103 -7.79 12.06 -7.31
N LYS A 104 -6.68 11.44 -6.91
CA LYS A 104 -5.55 11.13 -7.79
C LYS A 104 -5.20 9.65 -7.67
N GLU A 105 -4.91 9.04 -8.80
CA GLU A 105 -4.29 7.73 -8.84
C GLU A 105 -2.78 7.92 -9.02
N SER A 106 -2.01 7.29 -8.15
CA SER A 106 -0.57 7.14 -8.25
C SER A 106 -0.26 5.68 -8.54
N LYS A 107 0.97 5.35 -8.94
CA LYS A 107 1.40 4.00 -9.34
C LYS A 107 0.94 2.89 -8.37
N ASP A 108 0.95 3.17 -7.07
CA ASP A 108 0.67 2.18 -6.02
C ASP A 108 -0.39 2.64 -5.01
N ASN A 109 -0.97 3.86 -5.18
CA ASN A 109 -1.91 4.42 -4.22
C ASN A 109 -3.03 5.21 -4.91
N ILE A 110 -4.20 5.23 -4.27
CA ILE A 110 -5.23 6.21 -4.51
C ILE A 110 -5.11 7.27 -3.41
N ILE A 111 -4.97 8.51 -3.81
CA ILE A 111 -4.86 9.65 -2.90
C ILE A 111 -6.14 10.46 -3.04
N VAL A 112 -6.84 10.64 -1.93
CA VAL A 112 -8.05 11.45 -1.85
C VAL A 112 -7.80 12.59 -0.88
N LYS A 113 -7.96 13.82 -1.36
CA LYS A 113 -7.73 15.03 -0.59
C LYS A 113 -9.04 15.81 -0.48
N VAL A 114 -9.44 16.14 0.74
CA VAL A 114 -10.56 17.03 1.06
C VAL A 114 -10.00 18.26 1.75
N GLN A 115 -10.25 19.43 1.19
CA GLN A 115 -9.77 20.70 1.75
C GLN A 115 -10.93 21.68 1.88
N ASP A 116 -11.03 22.36 3.03
CA ASP A 116 -11.89 23.50 3.25
C ASP A 116 -11.10 24.75 3.67
N ASP A 117 -11.69 25.93 3.44
CA ASP A 117 -11.16 27.23 3.86
C ASP A 117 -11.84 27.79 5.11
N GLY A 118 -12.31 26.87 5.96
CA GLY A 118 -13.06 27.19 7.18
C GLY A 118 -12.20 27.69 8.33
N LYS A 119 -12.71 27.54 9.55
CA LYS A 119 -12.03 28.02 10.79
C LYS A 119 -10.81 27.20 11.17
N GLY A 120 -10.59 26.05 10.53
CA GLY A 120 -9.54 25.13 10.92
C GLY A 120 -9.76 24.51 12.29
N MET A 121 -8.73 23.81 12.77
CA MET A 121 -8.73 23.14 14.08
C MET A 121 -7.78 23.85 15.03
N ASP A 122 -8.19 23.96 16.28
CA ASP A 122 -7.36 24.51 17.35
C ASP A 122 -6.64 23.37 18.07
N LYS A 123 -5.32 23.27 17.88
CA LYS A 123 -4.48 22.25 18.48
C LYS A 123 -4.52 22.26 20.00
N ASP A 124 -4.59 23.46 20.60
CA ASP A 124 -4.60 23.61 22.06
C ASP A 124 -5.90 23.05 22.66
N LEU A 125 -7.02 23.25 21.98
CA LEU A 125 -8.31 22.68 22.38
C LEU A 125 -8.33 21.15 22.22
N ILE A 126 -7.75 20.63 21.14
CA ILE A 126 -7.63 19.18 20.94
C ILE A 126 -6.76 18.57 22.04
N LEU A 127 -5.61 19.16 22.32
CA LEU A 127 -4.68 18.69 23.35
C LEU A 127 -5.30 18.75 24.73
N ALA A 128 -5.95 19.88 25.09
CA ALA A 128 -6.64 20.01 26.37
C ALA A 128 -7.71 18.92 26.58
N LYS A 129 -8.44 18.58 25.50
CA LYS A 129 -9.43 17.51 25.54
C LYS A 129 -8.79 16.13 25.61
N ALA A 130 -7.68 15.88 24.91
CA ALA A 130 -6.92 14.64 25.00
C ALA A 130 -6.42 14.40 26.44
N ILE A 131 -5.93 15.44 27.11
CA ILE A 131 -5.50 15.38 28.50
C ILE A 131 -6.70 15.06 29.41
N LYS A 132 -7.82 15.76 29.22
CA LYS A 132 -9.05 15.53 30.00
C LYS A 132 -9.58 14.11 29.89
N ASN A 133 -9.39 13.50 28.71
CA ASN A 133 -9.80 12.12 28.42
C ASN A 133 -8.70 11.10 28.76
N GLU A 134 -7.61 11.49 29.43
CA GLU A 134 -6.49 10.62 29.82
C GLU A 134 -5.80 9.90 28.65
N LEU A 135 -5.87 10.48 27.45
CA LEU A 135 -5.24 9.92 26.24
C LEU A 135 -3.75 10.24 26.13
N VAL A 136 -3.27 11.20 26.93
CA VAL A 136 -1.88 11.67 26.92
C VAL A 136 -1.36 11.84 28.35
N GLU A 137 -0.18 11.32 28.61
CA GLU A 137 0.55 11.56 29.84
C GLU A 137 1.14 12.99 29.84
N PRO A 138 1.03 13.74 30.96
CA PRO A 138 1.52 15.12 31.02
C PRO A 138 3.00 15.31 30.61
N ILE A 139 3.82 14.31 30.83
CA ILE A 139 5.26 14.32 30.50
C ILE A 139 5.52 14.35 29.00
N LYS A 140 4.60 13.80 28.20
CA LYS A 140 4.77 13.64 26.71
C LYS A 140 4.26 14.85 25.93
N ILE A 141 3.54 15.77 26.55
CA ILE A 141 2.86 16.90 25.88
C ILE A 141 3.82 17.73 25.01
N ASN A 142 5.00 18.05 25.55
CA ASN A 142 5.99 18.92 24.89
C ASN A 142 6.73 18.25 23.72
N HIS A 143 6.52 16.97 23.50
CA HIS A 143 7.18 16.18 22.46
C HIS A 143 6.23 15.73 21.34
N LEU A 144 4.93 16.07 21.44
CA LEU A 144 3.96 15.71 20.43
C LEU A 144 4.13 16.56 19.18
N THR A 145 4.15 15.89 18.04
CA THR A 145 4.05 16.53 16.73
C THR A 145 2.61 16.98 16.46
N ASP A 146 2.44 17.92 15.54
CA ASP A 146 1.11 18.38 15.11
C ASP A 146 0.23 17.22 14.64
N GLN A 147 0.81 16.24 13.94
CA GLN A 147 0.08 15.07 13.46
C GLN A 147 -0.42 14.21 14.62
N GLU A 148 0.40 13.96 15.63
CA GLU A 148 0.01 13.20 16.82
C GLU A 148 -1.11 13.89 17.60
N ILE A 149 -1.13 15.23 17.62
CA ILE A 149 -2.22 16.01 18.23
C ILE A 149 -3.52 15.81 17.42
N PHE A 150 -3.46 15.92 16.09
CA PHE A 150 -4.65 15.70 15.26
C PHE A 150 -5.13 14.25 15.29
N ASP A 151 -4.24 13.28 15.50
CA ASP A 151 -4.60 11.86 15.57
C ASP A 151 -5.54 11.54 16.74
N PHE A 152 -5.57 12.35 17.80
CA PHE A 152 -6.54 12.20 18.89
C PHE A 152 -7.99 12.33 18.43
N ILE A 153 -8.24 13.05 17.32
CA ILE A 153 -9.61 13.19 16.76
C ILE A 153 -10.19 11.83 16.31
N PHE A 154 -9.32 10.88 16.00
CA PHE A 154 -9.71 9.53 15.60
C PHE A 154 -9.94 8.57 16.78
N HIS A 155 -9.74 9.02 18.02
CA HIS A 155 -10.05 8.19 19.18
C HIS A 155 -11.56 8.04 19.38
N PRO A 156 -12.04 6.83 19.72
CA PRO A 156 -13.45 6.60 20.01
C PRO A 156 -13.97 7.55 21.07
N GLY A 157 -15.10 8.20 20.79
CA GLY A 157 -15.70 9.18 21.72
C GLY A 157 -15.03 10.55 21.78
N PHE A 158 -14.00 10.80 20.94
CA PHE A 158 -13.35 12.11 20.86
C PHE A 158 -14.15 13.03 19.91
N SER A 159 -15.27 13.59 20.38
CA SER A 159 -15.99 14.65 19.65
C SER A 159 -15.67 16.00 20.25
N THR A 160 -15.30 17.01 19.46
CA THR A 160 -15.09 18.39 19.95
C THR A 160 -16.40 19.14 20.19
N ALA A 161 -17.55 18.60 19.76
CA ALA A 161 -18.85 19.17 19.99
C ALA A 161 -19.34 18.87 21.44
N GLU A 162 -19.77 19.89 22.16
CA GLU A 162 -20.33 19.77 23.53
C GLU A 162 -21.74 19.17 23.52
N GLU A 163 -22.44 19.17 22.41
CA GLU A 163 -23.79 18.59 22.26
C GLU A 163 -23.82 17.56 21.13
N VAL A 164 -24.36 16.37 21.44
CA VAL A 164 -24.78 15.37 20.48
C VAL A 164 -26.04 15.92 19.80
N THR A 165 -25.89 16.66 18.71
CA THR A 165 -27.03 17.10 17.93
C THR A 165 -27.76 15.88 17.36
N SER A 166 -29.05 15.80 17.61
CA SER A 166 -29.99 14.70 17.28
C SER A 166 -30.11 14.39 15.78
N VAL A 167 -29.41 15.14 14.92
CA VAL A 167 -29.39 14.99 13.45
C VAL A 167 -28.39 13.93 12.97
N SER A 168 -27.42 13.53 13.81
CA SER A 168 -26.43 12.47 13.53
C SER A 168 -26.89 11.11 14.07
N GLY A 169 -28.01 10.62 13.61
CA GLY A 169 -28.73 9.45 14.13
C GLY A 169 -28.03 8.09 14.22
N ARG A 170 -26.73 8.02 14.40
CA ARG A 170 -25.91 6.85 14.80
C ARG A 170 -24.48 7.34 15.02
N GLY A 171 -24.14 7.99 16.12
CA GLY A 171 -22.77 8.14 16.66
C GLY A 171 -21.57 7.89 15.72
N VAL A 172 -21.61 8.34 14.47
CA VAL A 172 -20.54 8.11 13.49
C VAL A 172 -19.54 9.24 13.67
N GLY A 173 -18.43 8.95 14.34
CA GLY A 173 -17.33 9.86 14.55
C GLY A 173 -16.18 9.68 13.55
N MET A 174 -15.12 10.46 13.70
CA MET A 174 -13.91 10.31 12.89
C MET A 174 -13.18 8.98 13.15
N ASP A 175 -13.40 8.34 14.29
CA ASP A 175 -12.98 6.98 14.62
C ASP A 175 -13.49 5.95 13.61
N VAL A 176 -14.74 6.07 13.17
CA VAL A 176 -15.32 5.19 12.14
C VAL A 176 -14.65 5.41 10.80
N VAL A 177 -14.33 6.67 10.45
CA VAL A 177 -13.55 6.99 9.23
C VAL A 177 -12.19 6.29 9.29
N LYS A 178 -11.47 6.44 10.39
CA LYS A 178 -10.16 5.80 10.61
C LYS A 178 -10.25 4.28 10.46
N ASN A 179 -11.23 3.66 11.11
CA ASN A 179 -11.46 2.22 11.02
C ASN A 179 -11.73 1.72 9.59
N HIS A 180 -12.47 2.50 8.78
CA HIS A 180 -12.70 2.13 7.37
C HIS A 180 -11.41 2.19 6.55
N ILE A 181 -10.57 3.20 6.78
CA ILE A 181 -9.31 3.38 6.06
C ILE A 181 -8.28 2.34 6.50
N ASP A 182 -8.17 2.05 7.80
CA ASP A 182 -7.26 1.04 8.33
C ASP A 182 -7.56 -0.38 7.81
N LYS A 183 -8.84 -0.73 7.64
CA LYS A 183 -9.26 -2.00 7.02
C LYS A 183 -8.80 -2.14 5.56
N LEU A 184 -8.53 -1.04 4.90
CA LEU A 184 -7.97 -1.00 3.55
C LEU A 184 -6.44 -0.87 3.56
N HIS A 185 -5.80 -0.96 4.73
CA HIS A 185 -4.38 -0.69 4.92
C HIS A 185 -3.97 0.71 4.45
N GLY A 186 -4.92 1.65 4.48
CA GLY A 186 -4.71 3.04 4.11
C GLY A 186 -4.22 3.88 5.29
N GLU A 187 -3.87 5.11 4.97
CA GLU A 187 -3.44 6.12 5.93
C GLU A 187 -4.32 7.35 5.80
N ILE A 188 -4.52 8.07 6.89
CA ILE A 188 -5.24 9.33 6.92
C ILE A 188 -4.38 10.35 7.67
N HIS A 189 -4.19 11.53 7.04
CA HIS A 189 -3.42 12.63 7.58
C HIS A 189 -4.29 13.88 7.62
N ILE A 190 -4.16 14.67 8.69
CA ILE A 190 -4.83 15.94 8.85
C ILE A 190 -3.77 17.04 8.89
N ASN A 191 -3.96 18.07 8.06
CA ASN A 191 -3.22 19.31 8.14
C ASN A 191 -4.22 20.45 8.33
N SER A 192 -4.12 21.17 9.42
CA SER A 192 -5.08 22.22 9.75
C SER A 192 -4.39 23.40 10.44
N GLU A 193 -4.83 24.59 10.08
CA GLU A 193 -4.37 25.82 10.70
C GLU A 193 -5.58 26.66 11.10
N LYS A 194 -5.61 27.09 12.36
CA LYS A 194 -6.69 27.92 12.91
C LYS A 194 -6.89 29.18 12.07
N GLY A 195 -8.10 29.41 11.62
CA GLY A 195 -8.49 30.55 10.76
C GLY A 195 -8.25 30.32 9.27
N LYS A 196 -7.50 29.29 8.83
CA LYS A 196 -7.18 29.06 7.42
C LYS A 196 -7.92 27.88 6.79
N GLY A 197 -8.32 26.90 7.60
CA GLY A 197 -9.06 25.74 7.12
C GLY A 197 -8.40 24.41 7.48
N THR A 198 -8.94 23.33 6.88
CA THR A 198 -8.49 21.97 7.13
C THR A 198 -8.30 21.22 5.81
N GLU A 199 -7.21 20.47 5.73
CA GLU A 199 -6.94 19.51 4.67
C GLU A 199 -6.85 18.11 5.26
N ILE A 200 -7.66 17.18 4.76
CA ILE A 200 -7.62 15.76 5.11
C ILE A 200 -7.17 14.99 3.88
N THR A 201 -6.07 14.27 4.01
CA THR A 201 -5.52 13.43 2.96
C THR A 201 -5.67 11.96 3.34
N ILE A 202 -6.35 11.19 2.50
CA ILE A 202 -6.50 9.74 2.61
C ILE A 202 -5.64 9.10 1.53
N THR A 203 -4.75 8.19 1.93
CA THR A 203 -3.93 7.39 1.03
C THR A 203 -4.32 5.93 1.17
N ILE A 204 -4.84 5.33 0.11
CA ILE A 204 -5.21 3.91 0.09
C ILE A 204 -4.29 3.20 -0.89
N PRO A 205 -3.56 2.16 -0.46
CA PRO A 205 -2.77 1.37 -1.39
C PRO A 205 -3.72 0.74 -2.41
N VAL A 206 -3.44 0.96 -3.70
CA VAL A 206 -4.09 0.19 -4.74
C VAL A 206 -3.65 -1.24 -4.49
N GLN A 207 -4.51 -2.03 -3.86
CA GLN A 207 -4.33 -3.46 -3.94
C GLN A 207 -4.41 -3.77 -5.43
N LYS A 208 -3.24 -3.83 -6.07
CA LYS A 208 -3.15 -4.48 -7.38
C LYS A 208 -3.82 -5.80 -7.12
N THR A 209 -5.03 -5.94 -7.62
CA THR A 209 -5.93 -7.09 -7.47
C THR A 209 -5.04 -8.31 -7.47
N LEU A 210 -5.18 -9.20 -6.47
CA LEU A 210 -4.40 -10.41 -6.33
C LEU A 210 -3.84 -10.82 -7.69
N LEU A 211 -2.65 -10.25 -8.04
CA LEU A 211 -2.05 -10.53 -9.32
C LEU A 211 -1.67 -12.00 -9.24
N VAL A 212 -2.45 -12.81 -9.95
CA VAL A 212 -2.02 -14.16 -10.23
C VAL A 212 -0.79 -14.00 -11.10
N GLU A 213 0.34 -14.29 -10.54
CA GLU A 213 1.62 -14.26 -11.25
C GLU A 213 2.09 -15.69 -11.45
N LYS A 214 2.84 -15.89 -12.55
CA LYS A 214 3.52 -17.16 -12.84
C LYS A 214 4.84 -17.19 -12.11
N PHE A 215 5.03 -18.26 -11.34
CA PHE A 215 6.27 -18.51 -10.60
C PHE A 215 6.86 -19.84 -10.98
N MET A 216 8.18 -19.89 -11.06
CA MET A 216 8.94 -21.11 -11.00
C MET A 216 9.20 -21.43 -9.53
N ILE A 217 8.71 -22.58 -9.06
CA ILE A 217 8.89 -23.03 -7.69
C ILE A 217 10.14 -23.90 -7.63
N GLY A 218 11.09 -23.45 -6.83
CA GLY A 218 12.28 -24.20 -6.48
C GLY A 218 12.27 -24.62 -5.02
N ALA A 219 13.15 -25.54 -4.67
CA ALA A 219 13.41 -25.90 -3.29
C ALA A 219 14.89 -25.75 -2.95
N HIS A 220 15.16 -25.37 -1.71
CA HIS A 220 16.49 -25.26 -1.15
C HIS A 220 16.44 -25.55 0.35
N LYS A 221 17.20 -26.56 0.81
CA LYS A 221 17.23 -27.02 2.20
C LYS A 221 15.85 -27.31 2.82
N GLY A 222 14.91 -27.78 2.01
CA GLY A 222 13.54 -28.09 2.46
C GLY A 222 12.58 -26.91 2.48
N GLU A 223 13.02 -25.71 2.11
CA GLU A 223 12.18 -24.52 1.94
C GLU A 223 11.82 -24.31 0.47
N TYR A 224 10.58 -23.90 0.23
CA TYR A 224 10.12 -23.56 -1.12
C TYR A 224 10.28 -22.07 -1.41
N VAL A 225 10.78 -21.80 -2.62
CA VAL A 225 11.05 -20.45 -3.12
C VAL A 225 10.38 -20.24 -4.46
N ALA A 226 9.69 -19.14 -4.61
CA ALA A 226 8.97 -18.77 -5.83
C ALA A 226 9.69 -17.64 -6.57
N PHE A 227 10.22 -17.95 -7.74
CA PHE A 227 10.89 -16.99 -8.63
C PHE A 227 9.88 -16.51 -9.68
N PRO A 228 9.69 -15.18 -9.88
CA PRO A 228 8.81 -14.68 -10.93
C PRO A 228 9.24 -15.20 -12.31
N SER A 229 8.37 -15.93 -13.00
CA SER A 229 8.72 -16.55 -14.30
C SER A 229 9.14 -15.53 -15.35
N LYS A 230 8.63 -14.30 -15.27
CA LYS A 230 8.99 -13.19 -16.17
C LYS A 230 10.46 -12.77 -16.08
N SER A 231 11.10 -12.98 -14.93
CA SER A 231 12.50 -12.61 -14.71
C SER A 231 13.46 -13.76 -15.07
N ILE A 232 12.97 -14.97 -15.37
CA ILE A 232 13.79 -16.13 -15.68
C ILE A 232 14.00 -16.21 -17.19
N ILE A 233 15.24 -16.14 -17.64
CA ILE A 233 15.60 -16.27 -19.07
C ILE A 233 16.19 -17.65 -19.43
N ALA A 234 16.71 -18.38 -18.43
CA ALA A 234 17.21 -19.75 -18.62
C ALA A 234 17.19 -20.54 -17.30
N VAL A 235 17.11 -21.85 -17.47
CA VAL A 235 17.21 -22.86 -16.41
C VAL A 235 18.20 -23.92 -16.88
N GLU A 236 19.28 -24.14 -16.13
CA GLU A 236 20.33 -25.06 -16.51
C GLU A 236 20.66 -26.00 -15.34
N ASN A 237 20.79 -27.28 -15.65
CA ASN A 237 21.26 -28.27 -14.68
C ASN A 237 22.78 -28.27 -14.63
N ILE A 238 23.36 -28.33 -13.45
CA ILE A 238 24.81 -28.35 -13.25
C ILE A 238 25.23 -29.66 -12.60
N ASP A 239 26.30 -30.27 -13.18
CA ASP A 239 26.91 -31.43 -12.60
C ASP A 239 27.80 -31.04 -11.39
N LYS A 240 28.02 -32.03 -10.48
CA LYS A 240 28.80 -31.85 -9.25
C LYS A 240 30.17 -31.24 -9.46
N ASP A 241 30.82 -31.60 -10.53
CA ASP A 241 32.20 -31.15 -10.83
C ASP A 241 32.20 -29.68 -11.29
N GLN A 242 31.17 -29.25 -11.98
CA GLN A 242 31.00 -27.87 -12.45
C GLN A 242 30.69 -26.91 -11.29
N VAL A 243 29.95 -27.35 -10.26
CA VAL A 243 29.61 -26.54 -9.09
C VAL A 243 30.85 -25.94 -8.44
N LYS A 244 31.91 -26.74 -8.24
CA LYS A 244 33.14 -26.27 -7.57
C LYS A 244 33.88 -25.19 -8.38
N SER A 245 33.95 -25.35 -9.69
CA SER A 245 34.64 -24.39 -10.58
C SER A 245 33.90 -23.06 -10.70
N ILE A 246 32.56 -23.12 -10.77
CA ILE A 246 31.69 -21.95 -10.91
C ILE A 246 31.77 -21.08 -9.64
N PHE A 247 31.68 -21.70 -8.44
CA PHE A 247 31.76 -20.96 -7.18
C PHE A 247 33.15 -20.37 -6.90
N SER A 248 34.23 -21.02 -7.38
CA SER A 248 35.60 -20.50 -7.22
C SER A 248 35.80 -19.19 -7.96
N ASN A 249 35.18 -19.02 -9.10
CA ASN A 249 35.32 -17.84 -9.98
C ASN A 249 34.35 -16.72 -9.64
N GLY A 250 33.29 -16.97 -8.86
CA GLY A 250 32.23 -16.00 -8.54
C GLY A 250 31.44 -15.50 -9.76
N LYS A 251 31.60 -16.14 -10.92
CA LYS A 251 30.92 -15.80 -12.18
C LYS A 251 30.46 -17.06 -12.89
N TYR A 252 29.42 -16.92 -13.65
CA TYR A 252 28.88 -17.96 -14.50
C TYR A 252 28.91 -17.48 -15.95
N ASN A 253 29.46 -18.31 -16.86
CA ASN A 253 29.49 -18.01 -18.28
C ASN A 253 28.15 -18.42 -18.92
N PHE A 254 27.31 -17.44 -19.22
CA PHE A 254 26.06 -17.64 -19.91
C PHE A 254 26.12 -17.11 -21.33
N LYS A 255 26.13 -18.01 -22.32
CA LYS A 255 26.19 -17.69 -23.76
C LYS A 255 27.33 -16.77 -24.18
N GLY A 256 28.48 -16.86 -23.48
CA GLY A 256 29.66 -16.04 -23.74
C GLY A 256 29.79 -14.81 -22.83
N ASP A 257 28.74 -14.46 -22.07
CA ASP A 257 28.77 -13.38 -21.09
C ASP A 257 29.09 -13.93 -19.69
N ASP A 258 30.05 -13.34 -19.01
CA ASP A 258 30.39 -13.65 -17.63
C ASP A 258 29.47 -12.89 -16.67
N ILE A 259 28.40 -13.54 -16.21
CA ILE A 259 27.39 -12.96 -15.31
C ILE A 259 27.69 -13.27 -13.83
N PRO A 260 27.25 -12.42 -12.88
CA PRO A 260 27.36 -12.69 -11.46
C PRO A 260 26.63 -13.99 -11.08
N ILE A 261 27.18 -14.74 -10.11
CA ILE A 261 26.53 -15.93 -9.55
C ILE A 261 26.33 -15.76 -8.04
N SER A 262 25.21 -16.20 -7.53
CA SER A 262 24.87 -16.18 -6.11
C SER A 262 24.14 -17.45 -5.71
N THR A 263 24.17 -17.78 -4.42
CA THR A 263 23.39 -18.88 -3.87
C THR A 263 22.14 -18.35 -3.17
N TYR A 264 21.15 -19.20 -2.97
CA TYR A 264 19.97 -18.83 -2.18
C TYR A 264 20.34 -18.44 -0.74
N SER A 265 21.37 -19.06 -0.16
CA SER A 265 21.85 -18.74 1.18
C SER A 265 22.42 -17.31 1.30
N ASP A 266 22.97 -16.75 0.21
CA ASP A 266 23.50 -15.38 0.18
C ASP A 266 22.38 -14.33 0.36
N PHE A 267 21.13 -14.71 0.11
CA PHE A 267 19.96 -13.82 0.31
C PHE A 267 19.55 -13.68 1.76
N LEU A 268 19.74 -14.76 2.54
CA LEU A 268 19.23 -14.84 3.90
C LEU A 268 20.20 -14.26 4.93
N ASP A 269 21.40 -13.78 4.52
CA ASP A 269 22.47 -13.35 5.43
C ASP A 269 22.79 -14.41 6.51
N THR A 270 22.49 -15.66 6.24
CA THR A 270 22.81 -16.74 7.15
C THR A 270 24.32 -16.98 7.08
N SER A 271 25.00 -16.87 8.21
CA SER A 271 26.45 -17.11 8.36
C SER A 271 26.86 -18.57 8.07
N GLU A 272 25.94 -19.43 7.75
CA GLU A 272 26.21 -20.76 7.23
C GLU A 272 26.70 -20.66 5.80
N LYS A 273 28.03 -20.47 5.65
CA LYS A 273 28.71 -20.73 4.37
C LYS A 273 28.29 -22.13 3.94
N GLU A 274 27.63 -22.24 2.77
CA GLU A 274 27.28 -23.55 2.22
C GLU A 274 28.51 -24.44 2.30
N SER A 275 28.36 -25.56 2.99
CA SER A 275 29.46 -26.51 3.13
C SER A 275 29.84 -26.95 1.72
N LYS A 276 31.12 -26.85 1.40
CA LYS A 276 31.74 -27.23 0.11
C LYS A 276 31.50 -28.72 -0.29
N ASN A 277 30.71 -29.45 0.48
CA ASN A 277 30.31 -30.85 0.33
C ASN A 277 28.90 -31.02 -0.26
N ALA A 278 28.52 -30.24 -1.24
CA ALA A 278 27.25 -30.42 -1.94
C ALA A 278 27.27 -31.73 -2.77
N GLN A 279 26.61 -32.77 -2.26
CA GLN A 279 26.45 -34.06 -2.95
C GLN A 279 25.21 -34.11 -3.87
N THR A 280 24.37 -33.07 -3.88
CA THR A 280 23.13 -32.99 -4.66
C THR A 280 23.34 -32.25 -5.99
N PRO A 281 22.73 -32.69 -7.10
CA PRO A 281 22.68 -31.90 -8.33
C PRO A 281 22.07 -30.54 -8.02
N LYS A 282 22.55 -29.53 -8.70
CA LYS A 282 22.06 -28.14 -8.51
C LYS A 282 21.54 -27.60 -9.83
N VAL A 283 20.67 -26.65 -9.73
CA VAL A 283 20.08 -25.95 -10.87
C VAL A 283 20.48 -24.48 -10.82
N ILE A 284 20.91 -23.94 -11.97
CA ILE A 284 21.12 -22.51 -12.15
C ILE A 284 19.86 -21.91 -12.79
N LEU A 285 19.31 -20.90 -12.15
CA LEU A 285 18.34 -19.98 -12.72
C LEU A 285 19.08 -18.74 -13.20
N VAL A 286 18.99 -18.44 -14.49
CA VAL A 286 19.47 -17.16 -15.00
C VAL A 286 18.32 -16.17 -15.00
N LEU A 287 18.45 -15.14 -14.18
CA LEU A 287 17.49 -14.06 -14.04
C LEU A 287 17.93 -12.84 -14.83
N GLU A 288 16.97 -12.07 -15.34
CA GLU A 288 17.20 -10.77 -15.97
C GLU A 288 16.22 -9.74 -15.42
N GLU A 289 16.74 -8.57 -15.05
CA GLU A 289 15.95 -7.42 -14.60
C GLU A 289 16.63 -6.15 -15.12
N GLU A 290 15.89 -5.29 -15.82
CA GLU A 290 16.37 -4.01 -16.40
C GLU A 290 17.65 -4.13 -17.24
N GLY A 291 17.87 -5.29 -17.89
CA GLY A 291 19.03 -5.55 -18.74
C GLY A 291 20.24 -6.14 -18.00
N GLU A 292 20.22 -6.18 -16.68
CA GLU A 292 21.23 -6.86 -15.87
C GLU A 292 20.88 -8.34 -15.72
N LYS A 293 21.91 -9.21 -15.70
CA LYS A 293 21.74 -10.67 -15.58
C LYS A 293 22.38 -11.18 -14.30
N LEU A 294 21.76 -12.17 -13.67
CA LEU A 294 22.22 -12.82 -12.46
C LEU A 294 21.96 -14.32 -12.51
N ALA A 295 22.96 -15.13 -12.18
CA ALA A 295 22.79 -16.57 -12.01
C ALA A 295 22.53 -16.90 -10.53
N VAL A 296 21.46 -17.62 -10.25
CA VAL A 296 21.06 -18.06 -8.90
C VAL A 296 21.10 -19.58 -8.82
N VAL A 297 21.84 -20.12 -7.84
CA VAL A 297 21.94 -21.57 -7.65
C VAL A 297 20.95 -22.01 -6.58
N ILE A 298 20.15 -23.01 -6.93
CA ILE A 298 19.18 -23.68 -6.03
C ILE A 298 19.39 -25.20 -6.11
N GLU A 299 18.77 -25.95 -5.20
CA GLU A 299 18.92 -27.42 -5.19
C GLU A 299 18.09 -28.07 -6.29
N GLU A 300 16.84 -27.68 -6.45
CA GLU A 300 15.96 -28.25 -7.46
C GLU A 300 14.87 -27.28 -7.91
N ILE A 301 14.29 -27.55 -9.06
CA ILE A 301 13.05 -26.93 -9.56
C ILE A 301 11.95 -27.98 -9.57
N ASN A 302 10.83 -27.63 -8.98
CA ASN A 302 9.69 -28.55 -8.84
C ASN A 302 8.69 -28.37 -10.00
N ARG A 303 8.15 -27.14 -10.15
CA ARG A 303 7.10 -26.86 -11.12
C ARG A 303 6.92 -25.37 -11.37
N GLN A 304 6.26 -25.04 -12.45
CA GLN A 304 5.69 -23.72 -12.68
C GLN A 304 4.28 -23.66 -12.08
N LEU A 305 3.96 -22.57 -11.38
CA LEU A 305 2.67 -22.38 -10.71
C LEU A 305 2.18 -20.95 -10.93
N GLU A 306 0.90 -20.83 -11.25
CA GLU A 306 0.18 -19.55 -11.19
C GLU A 306 -0.46 -19.43 -9.82
N THR A 307 -0.08 -18.42 -9.07
CA THR A 307 -0.57 -18.22 -7.71
C THR A 307 -0.56 -16.75 -7.30
N VAL A 308 -1.24 -16.48 -6.21
CA VAL A 308 -1.39 -15.14 -5.65
C VAL A 308 -0.29 -14.87 -4.64
N VAL A 309 0.38 -13.71 -4.77
CA VAL A 309 1.33 -13.25 -3.76
C VAL A 309 0.57 -12.58 -2.60
N ARG A 310 0.87 -13.05 -1.40
CA ARG A 310 0.42 -12.42 -0.15
C ARG A 310 1.60 -11.64 0.45
N PRO A 311 1.54 -10.31 0.51
CA PRO A 311 2.61 -9.53 1.12
C PRO A 311 2.74 -9.86 2.61
N PHE A 312 3.95 -9.67 3.16
CA PHE A 312 4.16 -9.80 4.60
C PHE A 312 3.32 -8.77 5.36
N ASN A 313 2.79 -9.18 6.51
CA ASN A 313 2.05 -8.27 7.38
C ASN A 313 2.99 -7.16 7.90
N LYS A 314 2.47 -5.94 8.10
CA LYS A 314 3.24 -4.79 8.64
C LYS A 314 3.88 -5.05 10.02
N ILE A 315 3.41 -6.09 10.74
CA ILE A 315 3.95 -6.50 12.04
C ILE A 315 5.30 -7.23 11.90
N LEU A 316 5.55 -7.88 10.75
CA LEU A 316 6.82 -8.54 10.48
C LEU A 316 7.81 -7.53 9.89
N PRO A 317 9.08 -7.54 10.34
CA PRO A 317 10.10 -6.71 9.70
C PRO A 317 10.20 -7.09 8.22
N LYS A 318 10.46 -6.08 7.37
CA LYS A 318 10.67 -6.31 5.94
C LYS A 318 11.87 -7.23 5.77
N ILE A 319 11.68 -8.39 5.13
CA ILE A 319 12.76 -9.33 4.83
C ILE A 319 13.36 -8.92 3.47
N PRO A 320 14.60 -8.40 3.42
CA PRO A 320 15.20 -7.95 2.18
C PRO A 320 15.28 -9.10 1.15
N GLY A 321 14.92 -8.81 -0.10
CA GLY A 321 14.92 -9.79 -1.19
C GLY A 321 13.63 -10.59 -1.33
N PHE A 322 12.65 -10.43 -0.40
CA PHE A 322 11.36 -11.10 -0.47
C PHE A 322 10.21 -10.10 -0.43
N ARG A 323 9.19 -10.35 -1.25
CA ARG A 323 8.00 -9.47 -1.31
C ARG A 323 6.75 -10.08 -0.66
N GLY A 324 6.83 -11.34 -0.19
CA GLY A 324 5.71 -12.02 0.44
C GLY A 324 5.80 -13.53 0.33
N THR A 325 4.66 -14.18 0.47
CA THR A 325 4.50 -15.63 0.34
C THR A 325 3.43 -15.97 -0.70
N CYS A 326 3.47 -17.19 -1.24
CA CYS A 326 2.39 -17.76 -2.03
C CYS A 326 2.10 -19.18 -1.58
N TYR A 327 0.85 -19.60 -1.69
CA TYR A 327 0.47 -20.97 -1.33
C TYR A 327 0.73 -21.92 -2.48
N LEU A 328 1.33 -23.07 -2.16
CA LEU A 328 1.53 -24.19 -3.08
C LEU A 328 0.43 -25.23 -2.96
N THR A 329 -0.05 -25.44 -1.72
CA THR A 329 -1.17 -26.26 -1.32
C THR A 329 -1.81 -25.62 -0.07
N ASP A 330 -2.85 -26.22 0.50
CA ASP A 330 -3.51 -25.69 1.70
C ASP A 330 -2.58 -25.61 2.93
N GLU A 331 -1.54 -26.46 2.98
CA GLU A 331 -0.62 -26.53 4.12
C GLU A 331 0.80 -26.06 3.82
N THR A 332 1.15 -25.87 2.54
CA THR A 332 2.51 -25.49 2.12
C THR A 332 2.52 -24.13 1.43
N PHE A 333 3.55 -23.33 1.72
CA PHE A 333 3.77 -22.06 1.07
C PHE A 333 5.21 -21.92 0.56
N ALA A 334 5.43 -20.99 -0.35
CA ALA A 334 6.75 -20.58 -0.84
C ALA A 334 6.99 -19.11 -0.54
N PHE A 335 8.24 -18.76 -0.25
CA PHE A 335 8.68 -17.37 -0.17
C PHE A 335 8.84 -16.79 -1.58
N VAL A 336 8.24 -15.64 -1.83
CA VAL A 336 8.26 -15.00 -3.14
C VAL A 336 9.41 -14.00 -3.23
N ILE A 337 10.34 -14.26 -4.14
CA ILE A 337 11.50 -13.40 -4.40
C ILE A 337 11.05 -12.07 -5.02
N SER A 338 11.70 -10.98 -4.58
CA SER A 338 11.69 -9.67 -5.23
C SER A 338 12.91 -9.58 -6.15
N SER A 339 12.74 -9.75 -7.45
CA SER A 339 13.87 -9.73 -8.40
C SER A 339 14.67 -8.43 -8.29
N SER A 340 14.02 -7.28 -8.23
CA SER A 340 14.66 -5.97 -8.14
C SER A 340 15.48 -5.79 -6.86
N GLU A 341 14.97 -6.20 -5.69
CA GLU A 341 15.72 -6.13 -4.42
C GLU A 341 16.88 -7.13 -4.41
N LEU A 342 16.71 -8.28 -5.06
CA LEU A 342 17.73 -9.29 -5.24
C LEU A 342 18.93 -8.74 -5.99
N PHE A 343 18.69 -8.18 -7.16
CA PHE A 343 19.72 -7.56 -7.99
C PHE A 343 20.45 -6.45 -7.21
N THR A 344 19.70 -5.55 -6.58
CA THR A 344 20.28 -4.46 -5.78
C THR A 344 21.20 -4.98 -4.67
N LYS A 345 20.77 -6.01 -3.93
CA LYS A 345 21.56 -6.58 -2.82
C LYS A 345 22.85 -7.21 -3.30
N ILE A 346 22.80 -8.03 -4.35
CA ILE A 346 23.98 -8.75 -4.85
C ILE A 346 24.99 -7.80 -5.51
N LEU A 347 24.51 -6.86 -6.31
CA LEU A 347 25.40 -5.90 -6.98
C LEU A 347 26.08 -4.98 -5.98
N SER A 348 25.36 -4.50 -4.96
CA SER A 348 25.92 -3.61 -3.92
C SER A 348 26.94 -4.31 -3.02
N THR A 349 26.77 -5.60 -2.73
CA THR A 349 27.74 -6.38 -1.93
C THR A 349 29.05 -6.54 -2.69
N ARG A 350 29.00 -6.76 -4.00
CA ARG A 350 30.21 -6.91 -4.83
C ARG A 350 31.00 -5.63 -5.10
N GLU A 351 30.32 -4.48 -5.10
CA GLU A 351 31.02 -3.19 -5.17
C GLU A 351 31.87 -2.95 -3.92
N LYS A 352 31.39 -3.37 -2.76
CA LYS A 352 32.12 -3.29 -1.49
C LYS A 352 33.31 -4.22 -1.45
N ASP A 353 33.18 -5.46 -1.97
CA ASP A 353 34.27 -6.44 -2.03
C ASP A 353 35.38 -6.07 -3.05
N LYS A 354 35.07 -5.22 -4.06
CA LYS A 354 36.05 -4.69 -5.00
C LYS A 354 36.78 -3.45 -4.48
N ALA A 355 36.20 -2.77 -3.47
CA ALA A 355 36.74 -1.56 -2.88
C ALA A 355 37.56 -1.81 -1.59
N ALA A 356 37.56 -3.06 -1.07
CA ALA A 356 38.34 -3.54 0.06
C ALA A 356 39.56 -4.38 -0.46
#